data_7cfdc8da167ad23484508279e800a930
#
_entry.id   7cfdc8da167ad23484508279e800a930
#
_cell.length_a   1.000
_cell.length_b   1.000
_cell.length_c   1.000
_cell.angle_alpha   90.00
_cell.angle_beta   90.00
_cell.angle_gamma   90.00
#
_symmetry.space_group_name_H-M   'P 1'
#
loop_
_entity.id
_entity.type
_entity.pdbx_description
1 polymer ?
#
loop_
_entity_poly.entity_id
_entity_poly.type
_entity_poly.pdbx_seq_one_letter_code
_entity_poly.pdbx_strand_id
1 'polypeptide(L)'
;MARQKASVKPKNFVRLRNKKLANGNKSLYLDIYRDGVRSYEFLKMYLVPEKNNVTARQQNENTLQAAEVIRSERQNAIVKGQAGITDTSVKNKLLLMDWLKIYRVKLEKRQYKDISHVDNLMRILAEYKPAAVARLISIDKGFAKGFIDYLKHDYVSYKGNKRLQNSTIVGYVRTFSVAINAAIKDGYKIINPFKLLSSDEKVKQPDSHREYLSQEELLKLMITPCRRDDIGKAYLFACFSGLRISDIRALRWKNIIAEDGQFFAMLFMQKTGKELKIPLPDKAMEIISIRGNDEDEVFSLPTNPTVEDNLKKWAEAAGINKHLTFHTARHTYATLLLTLGTDLYTVSKMLGHTNVATTQIYAKVVDKKKVDAVNLVNDVFNK
;
A
#
# COMPACT_ATOMS: atom_id res chain seq x y z
N MET A 1 25.80 57.78 12.88
CA MET A 1 26.63 57.17 11.80
C MET A 1 26.43 55.65 11.83
N ALA A 2 25.65 55.10 10.88
CA ALA A 2 25.36 53.71 10.79
C ALA A 2 26.50 52.97 10.04
N ARG A 3 27.14 51.98 10.67
CA ARG A 3 28.15 51.13 10.04
C ARG A 3 27.51 50.30 8.92
N GLN A 4 27.91 50.56 7.67
CA GLN A 4 27.61 49.69 6.55
C GLN A 4 28.07 48.27 6.80
N LYS A 5 27.17 47.29 6.77
CA LYS A 5 27.50 45.86 6.83
C LYS A 5 28.31 45.47 5.59
N ALA A 6 29.51 44.94 5.79
CA ALA A 6 30.34 44.41 4.69
C ALA A 6 29.57 43.37 3.88
N SER A 7 29.55 43.54 2.54
CA SER A 7 28.96 42.56 1.63
C SER A 7 29.68 41.22 1.74
N VAL A 8 28.99 40.19 2.16
CA VAL A 8 29.49 38.81 2.20
C VAL A 8 29.69 38.34 0.76
N LYS A 9 30.97 38.19 0.35
CA LYS A 9 31.28 37.61 -0.98
C LYS A 9 30.65 36.22 -1.10
N PRO A 10 29.95 35.90 -2.18
CA PRO A 10 29.33 34.57 -2.36
C PRO A 10 30.44 33.50 -2.35
N LYS A 11 30.25 32.43 -1.54
CA LYS A 11 31.15 31.28 -1.52
C LYS A 11 31.17 30.59 -2.87
N ASN A 12 32.31 30.59 -3.58
CA ASN A 12 32.46 29.82 -4.81
C ASN A 12 32.74 28.36 -4.46
N PHE A 13 31.72 27.51 -4.61
CA PHE A 13 31.82 26.07 -4.35
C PHE A 13 32.42 25.29 -5.53
N VAL A 14 32.40 25.87 -6.75
CA VAL A 14 32.85 25.22 -7.98
C VAL A 14 33.87 26.10 -8.69
N ARG A 15 35.04 25.54 -8.93
CA ARG A 15 36.16 26.22 -9.63
C ARG A 15 36.52 25.45 -10.90
N LEU A 16 36.59 26.13 -12.05
CA LEU A 16 37.15 25.57 -13.28
C LEU A 16 38.67 25.50 -13.16
N ARG A 17 39.21 24.32 -13.43
CA ARG A 17 40.65 24.06 -13.40
C ARG A 17 41.06 23.27 -14.63
N ASN A 18 42.38 23.24 -14.92
CA ASN A 18 42.98 22.46 -15.99
C ASN A 18 44.11 21.58 -15.48
N LYS A 19 44.31 20.44 -16.17
CA LYS A 19 45.45 19.50 -15.94
C LYS A 19 46.18 19.30 -17.27
N LYS A 20 47.49 19.50 -17.29
CA LYS A 20 48.33 19.22 -18.47
C LYS A 20 48.34 17.72 -18.76
N LEU A 21 48.25 17.37 -20.05
CA LEU A 21 48.36 16.03 -20.55
C LEU A 21 49.68 15.82 -21.28
N ALA A 22 50.10 14.56 -21.44
CA ALA A 22 51.38 14.21 -22.09
C ALA A 22 51.46 14.68 -23.55
N ASN A 23 50.34 14.84 -24.24
CA ASN A 23 50.24 15.34 -25.62
C ASN A 23 50.29 16.89 -25.73
N GLY A 24 50.57 17.61 -24.66
CA GLY A 24 50.63 19.06 -24.61
C GLY A 24 49.29 19.78 -24.42
N ASN A 25 48.17 19.09 -24.57
CA ASN A 25 46.84 19.65 -24.30
C ASN A 25 46.58 19.82 -22.78
N LYS A 26 45.57 20.64 -22.44
CA LYS A 26 45.09 20.78 -21.06
C LYS A 26 43.63 20.26 -20.96
N SER A 27 43.39 19.26 -20.13
CA SER A 27 42.07 18.77 -19.80
C SER A 27 41.39 19.67 -18.78
N LEU A 28 40.17 20.11 -19.06
CA LEU A 28 39.35 20.94 -18.15
C LEU A 28 38.55 20.06 -17.16
N TYR A 29 38.51 20.49 -15.91
CA TYR A 29 37.72 19.84 -14.88
C TYR A 29 37.17 20.85 -13.86
N LEU A 30 36.08 20.52 -13.20
CA LEU A 30 35.52 21.26 -12.08
C LEU A 30 36.08 20.72 -10.76
N ASP A 31 36.59 21.62 -9.91
CA ASP A 31 37.00 21.37 -8.54
C ASP A 31 35.85 21.83 -7.63
N ILE A 32 35.13 20.87 -7.06
CA ILE A 32 33.91 21.10 -6.30
C ILE A 32 34.19 20.83 -4.82
N TYR A 33 33.97 21.83 -3.98
CA TYR A 33 34.10 21.72 -2.53
C TYR A 33 32.75 21.96 -1.85
N ARG A 34 32.20 20.93 -1.19
CA ARG A 34 30.92 21.00 -0.52
C ARG A 34 30.93 20.19 0.78
N ASP A 35 30.38 20.76 1.86
CA ASP A 35 30.17 20.08 3.16
C ASP A 35 31.42 19.34 3.70
N GLY A 36 32.61 19.95 3.55
CA GLY A 36 33.88 19.36 3.97
C GLY A 36 34.49 18.36 2.98
N VAL A 37 33.77 18.00 1.91
CA VAL A 37 34.21 17.02 0.91
C VAL A 37 34.62 17.71 -0.39
N ARG A 38 35.75 17.30 -0.95
CA ARG A 38 36.27 17.77 -2.24
C ARG A 38 36.10 16.69 -3.29
N SER A 39 35.54 17.07 -4.45
CA SER A 39 35.36 16.17 -5.59
C SER A 39 35.75 16.84 -6.89
N TYR A 40 36.03 16.03 -7.92
CA TYR A 40 36.45 16.50 -9.23
C TYR A 40 35.56 15.93 -10.31
N GLU A 41 35.06 16.81 -11.22
CA GLU A 41 34.26 16.43 -12.39
C GLU A 41 35.04 16.78 -13.66
N PHE A 42 35.50 15.78 -14.41
CA PHE A 42 36.21 15.98 -15.68
C PHE A 42 35.20 16.24 -16.79
N LEU A 43 35.35 17.41 -17.48
CA LEU A 43 34.39 17.85 -18.50
C LEU A 43 34.56 17.17 -19.87
N LYS A 44 35.68 16.43 -20.07
CA LYS A 44 36.08 15.87 -21.37
C LYS A 44 36.28 16.97 -22.43
N MET A 45 36.66 18.17 -22.01
CA MET A 45 36.96 19.33 -22.83
C MET A 45 38.43 19.62 -22.72
N TYR A 46 39.07 19.98 -23.85
CA TYR A 46 40.51 20.11 -23.93
C TYR A 46 40.90 21.43 -24.56
N LEU A 47 41.92 22.10 -24.00
CA LEU A 47 42.57 23.24 -24.60
C LEU A 47 43.82 22.75 -25.36
N VAL A 48 43.99 23.23 -26.57
CA VAL A 48 45.12 22.87 -27.43
C VAL A 48 46.24 23.94 -27.30
N PRO A 49 47.50 23.61 -27.58
CA PRO A 49 48.62 24.59 -27.57
C PRO A 49 48.42 25.66 -28.66
N GLU A 50 48.51 26.94 -28.27
CA GLU A 50 48.19 28.08 -29.18
C GLU A 50 49.31 28.48 -30.15
N LYS A 51 50.56 28.15 -29.88
CA LYS A 51 51.76 28.45 -30.67
C LYS A 51 51.53 29.24 -31.98
N ASN A 52 51.21 30.51 -31.89
CA ASN A 52 50.91 31.44 -33.02
C ASN A 52 49.74 31.00 -33.95
N ASN A 53 48.82 30.14 -33.51
CA ASN A 53 47.70 29.67 -34.31
C ASN A 53 46.42 30.38 -33.84
N VAL A 54 45.91 31.29 -34.68
CA VAL A 54 44.69 32.09 -34.40
C VAL A 54 43.44 31.16 -34.27
N THR A 55 43.34 30.09 -35.06
CA THR A 55 42.25 29.12 -35.01
C THR A 55 42.27 28.36 -33.70
N ALA A 56 43.43 27.93 -33.24
CA ALA A 56 43.60 27.27 -31.93
C ALA A 56 43.19 28.16 -30.77
N ARG A 57 43.52 29.44 -30.85
CA ARG A 57 43.10 30.44 -29.86
C ARG A 57 41.57 30.62 -29.80
N GLN A 58 40.95 30.76 -30.94
CA GLN A 58 39.48 30.87 -31.04
C GLN A 58 38.77 29.62 -30.53
N GLN A 59 39.28 28.43 -30.86
CA GLN A 59 38.77 27.16 -30.37
C GLN A 59 38.92 27.06 -28.83
N ASN A 60 40.01 27.48 -28.26
CA ASN A 60 40.23 27.51 -26.82
C ASN A 60 39.29 28.49 -26.11
N GLU A 61 39.02 29.66 -26.66
CA GLU A 61 38.06 30.63 -26.15
C GLU A 61 36.65 30.04 -26.10
N ASN A 62 36.19 29.45 -27.19
CA ASN A 62 34.89 28.80 -27.25
C ASN A 62 34.77 27.65 -26.24
N THR A 63 35.84 26.85 -26.10
CA THR A 63 35.91 25.74 -25.14
C THR A 63 35.87 26.24 -23.69
N LEU A 64 36.55 27.33 -23.38
CA LEU A 64 36.53 27.94 -22.06
C LEU A 64 35.17 28.57 -21.74
N GLN A 65 34.51 29.22 -22.71
CA GLN A 65 33.19 29.76 -22.54
C GLN A 65 32.17 28.66 -22.24
N ALA A 66 32.21 27.56 -23.00
CA ALA A 66 31.33 26.40 -22.74
C ALA A 66 31.58 25.76 -21.36
N ALA A 67 32.87 25.66 -20.97
CA ALA A 67 33.22 25.12 -19.64
C ALA A 67 32.75 26.04 -18.50
N GLU A 68 32.79 27.35 -18.69
CA GLU A 68 32.33 28.34 -17.71
C GLU A 68 30.82 28.34 -17.56
N VAL A 69 30.05 28.08 -18.63
CA VAL A 69 28.60 27.85 -18.55
C VAL A 69 28.31 26.65 -17.67
N ILE A 70 28.98 25.52 -17.92
CA ILE A 70 28.82 24.30 -17.12
C ILE A 70 29.21 24.55 -15.65
N ARG A 71 30.31 25.28 -15.38
CA ARG A 71 30.71 25.68 -14.03
C ARG A 71 29.60 26.47 -13.33
N SER A 72 29.02 27.45 -14.03
CA SER A 72 27.96 28.30 -13.50
C SER A 72 26.69 27.51 -13.20
N GLU A 73 26.31 26.57 -14.06
CA GLU A 73 25.21 25.66 -13.82
C GLU A 73 25.42 24.78 -12.58
N ARG A 74 26.64 24.24 -12.40
CA ARG A 74 27.01 23.44 -11.21
C ARG A 74 27.00 24.30 -9.94
N GLN A 75 27.55 25.52 -10.00
CA GLN A 75 27.52 26.47 -8.89
C GLN A 75 26.05 26.79 -8.49
N ASN A 76 25.19 27.09 -9.46
CA ASN A 76 23.79 27.37 -9.23
C ASN A 76 23.03 26.15 -8.65
N ALA A 77 23.34 24.94 -9.10
CA ALA A 77 22.76 23.72 -8.57
C ALA A 77 23.13 23.51 -7.08
N ILE A 78 24.38 23.82 -6.70
CA ILE A 78 24.83 23.73 -5.30
C ILE A 78 24.14 24.80 -4.44
N VAL A 79 24.08 26.04 -4.89
CA VAL A 79 23.41 27.12 -4.18
C VAL A 79 21.91 26.82 -4.02
N LYS A 80 21.26 26.32 -5.07
CA LYS A 80 19.87 25.87 -5.02
C LYS A 80 19.69 24.71 -4.04
N GLY A 81 20.65 23.77 -3.96
CA GLY A 81 20.65 22.67 -3.00
C GLY A 81 20.74 23.15 -1.54
N GLN A 82 21.56 24.16 -1.25
CA GLN A 82 21.65 24.80 0.08
C GLN A 82 20.37 25.57 0.43
N ALA A 83 19.65 26.09 -0.56
CA ALA A 83 18.35 26.73 -0.38
C ALA A 83 17.18 25.71 -0.28
N GLY A 84 17.47 24.42 -0.09
CA GLY A 84 16.44 23.35 -0.04
C GLY A 84 15.96 22.86 -1.42
N ILE A 85 16.57 23.38 -2.51
CA ILE A 85 16.31 22.94 -3.88
C ILE A 85 17.26 21.76 -4.17
N THR A 86 16.74 20.55 -4.09
CA THR A 86 17.47 19.27 -4.13
C THR A 86 18.38 19.10 -5.35
N ASP A 87 19.62 18.69 -5.08
CA ASP A 87 20.62 18.33 -6.10
C ASP A 87 20.17 17.06 -6.88
N THR A 88 19.89 17.26 -8.16
CA THR A 88 19.48 16.16 -9.07
C THR A 88 20.57 15.13 -9.31
N SER A 89 21.84 15.47 -9.12
CA SER A 89 22.97 14.56 -9.37
C SER A 89 23.08 13.45 -8.31
N VAL A 90 22.79 13.75 -7.05
CA VAL A 90 22.75 12.75 -5.98
C VAL A 90 21.51 11.86 -6.11
N LYS A 91 20.37 12.45 -6.47
CA LYS A 91 19.13 11.69 -6.73
C LYS A 91 19.29 10.68 -7.87
N ASN A 92 20.07 11.02 -8.89
CA ASN A 92 20.30 10.13 -10.04
C ASN A 92 21.16 8.88 -9.74
N LYS A 93 21.91 8.88 -8.62
CA LYS A 93 22.77 7.75 -8.21
C LYS A 93 22.10 6.83 -7.18
N LEU A 94 20.97 7.22 -6.62
CA LEU A 94 20.33 6.44 -5.57
C LEU A 94 19.88 5.06 -6.09
N LEU A 95 20.25 4.01 -5.35
CA LEU A 95 19.81 2.66 -5.66
C LEU A 95 18.33 2.47 -5.25
N LEU A 96 17.64 1.60 -5.96
CA LEU A 96 16.27 1.21 -5.64
C LEU A 96 16.11 0.75 -4.18
N MET A 97 17.00 -0.13 -3.74
CA MET A 97 16.93 -0.68 -2.38
C MET A 97 17.14 0.39 -1.31
N ASP A 98 18.01 1.36 -1.55
CA ASP A 98 18.24 2.46 -0.61
C ASP A 98 17.05 3.42 -0.57
N TRP A 99 16.40 3.67 -1.72
CA TRP A 99 15.13 4.38 -1.74
C TRP A 99 14.05 3.69 -0.90
N LEU A 100 13.91 2.37 -1.03
CA LEU A 100 12.90 1.61 -0.27
C LEU A 100 13.16 1.66 1.25
N LYS A 101 14.43 1.65 1.69
CA LYS A 101 14.79 1.89 3.09
C LYS A 101 14.37 3.29 3.57
N ILE A 102 14.65 4.32 2.77
CA ILE A 102 14.21 5.70 3.05
C ILE A 102 12.68 5.77 3.12
N TYR A 103 11.98 5.14 2.17
CA TYR A 103 10.52 5.11 2.13
C TYR A 103 9.94 4.41 3.36
N ARG A 104 10.51 3.28 3.77
CA ARG A 104 10.13 2.56 4.99
C ARG A 104 10.20 3.44 6.24
N VAL A 105 11.33 4.15 6.42
CA VAL A 105 11.51 5.09 7.55
C VAL A 105 10.48 6.23 7.51
N LYS A 106 10.11 6.72 6.31
CA LYS A 106 9.05 7.72 6.17
C LYS A 106 7.68 7.20 6.61
N LEU A 107 7.38 5.93 6.32
CA LEU A 107 6.14 5.29 6.77
C LEU A 107 6.11 5.12 8.30
N GLU A 108 7.23 4.74 8.91
CA GLU A 108 7.37 4.65 10.38
C GLU A 108 7.08 6.00 11.05
N LYS A 109 7.72 7.07 10.57
CA LYS A 109 7.49 8.44 11.08
C LYS A 109 6.04 8.90 10.95
N ARG A 110 5.29 8.38 9.98
CA ARG A 110 3.86 8.63 9.79
C ARG A 110 2.97 7.68 10.58
N GLN A 111 3.53 6.82 11.41
CA GLN A 111 2.82 5.78 12.16
C GLN A 111 1.91 4.91 11.27
N TYR A 112 2.39 4.61 10.06
CA TYR A 112 1.63 3.77 9.14
C TYR A 112 1.52 2.35 9.71
N LYS A 113 0.29 1.86 9.87
CA LYS A 113 0.00 0.62 10.62
C LYS A 113 0.55 -0.65 9.97
N ASP A 114 0.81 -0.64 8.65
CA ASP A 114 1.18 -1.85 7.91
C ASP A 114 2.43 -1.67 7.07
N ILE A 115 3.58 -1.55 7.75
CA ILE A 115 4.90 -1.45 7.13
C ILE A 115 5.36 -2.82 6.60
N SER A 116 4.78 -3.91 7.10
CA SER A 116 5.15 -5.28 6.75
C SER A 116 5.08 -5.58 5.24
N HIS A 117 4.17 -4.93 4.53
CA HIS A 117 4.11 -5.05 3.06
C HIS A 117 5.37 -4.52 2.36
N VAL A 118 5.95 -3.43 2.87
CA VAL A 118 7.20 -2.89 2.33
C VAL A 118 8.39 -3.77 2.71
N ASP A 119 8.42 -4.27 3.96
CA ASP A 119 9.48 -5.19 4.42
C ASP A 119 9.47 -6.48 3.60
N ASN A 120 8.31 -7.05 3.34
CA ASN A 120 8.16 -8.22 2.47
C ASN A 120 8.59 -7.93 1.02
N LEU A 121 8.22 -6.77 0.47
CA LEU A 121 8.66 -6.36 -0.86
C LEU A 121 10.19 -6.22 -0.93
N MET A 122 10.81 -5.58 0.07
CA MET A 122 12.27 -5.42 0.14
C MET A 122 12.98 -6.77 0.19
N ARG A 123 12.47 -7.73 0.95
CA ARG A 123 13.02 -9.08 1.02
C ARG A 123 12.97 -9.79 -0.32
N ILE A 124 11.84 -9.72 -1.03
CA ILE A 124 11.68 -10.32 -2.36
C ILE A 124 12.61 -9.65 -3.38
N LEU A 125 12.72 -8.32 -3.35
CA LEU A 125 13.62 -7.58 -4.24
C LEU A 125 15.11 -7.86 -3.94
N ALA A 126 15.47 -8.19 -2.72
CA ALA A 126 16.84 -8.59 -2.38
C ALA A 126 17.24 -9.91 -3.07
N GLU A 127 16.29 -10.81 -3.33
CA GLU A 127 16.50 -12.06 -4.06
C GLU A 127 16.44 -11.85 -5.59
N TYR A 128 15.78 -10.79 -6.06
CA TYR A 128 15.69 -10.43 -7.48
C TYR A 128 16.96 -9.72 -7.95
N LYS A 129 17.90 -10.47 -8.57
CA LYS A 129 19.23 -9.97 -8.97
C LYS A 129 19.23 -8.59 -9.65
N PRO A 130 18.34 -8.27 -10.62
CA PRO A 130 18.31 -6.95 -11.23
C PRO A 130 18.09 -5.80 -10.26
N ALA A 131 17.39 -6.03 -9.13
CA ALA A 131 17.12 -4.99 -8.14
C ALA A 131 18.36 -4.60 -7.32
N ALA A 132 19.32 -5.50 -7.16
CA ALA A 132 20.54 -5.27 -6.36
C ALA A 132 21.39 -4.10 -6.87
N VAL A 133 21.43 -3.89 -8.19
CA VAL A 133 22.25 -2.84 -8.85
C VAL A 133 21.40 -1.76 -9.50
N ALA A 134 20.08 -1.88 -9.48
CA ALA A 134 19.17 -0.95 -10.15
C ALA A 134 19.22 0.42 -9.46
N ARG A 135 19.48 1.46 -10.26
CA ARG A 135 19.26 2.84 -9.81
C ARG A 135 17.76 3.15 -9.84
N LEU A 136 17.29 3.92 -8.88
CA LEU A 136 15.87 4.29 -8.80
C LEU A 136 15.34 4.92 -10.12
N ILE A 137 16.14 5.77 -10.74
CA ILE A 137 15.77 6.47 -12.00
C ILE A 137 15.83 5.58 -13.24
N SER A 138 16.49 4.43 -13.19
CA SER A 138 16.65 3.51 -14.33
C SER A 138 15.60 2.39 -14.34
N ILE A 139 14.64 2.43 -13.42
CA ILE A 139 13.55 1.45 -13.38
C ILE A 139 12.56 1.78 -14.50
N ASP A 140 12.54 0.96 -15.51
CA ASP A 140 11.70 1.11 -16.70
C ASP A 140 10.59 0.04 -16.80
N LYS A 141 9.84 0.06 -17.89
CA LYS A 141 8.80 -0.94 -18.18
C LYS A 141 9.37 -2.37 -18.23
N GLY A 142 10.58 -2.54 -18.77
CA GLY A 142 11.26 -3.84 -18.84
C GLY A 142 11.55 -4.41 -17.46
N PHE A 143 12.05 -3.56 -16.54
CA PHE A 143 12.26 -3.95 -15.16
C PHE A 143 10.94 -4.39 -14.47
N ALA A 144 9.84 -3.64 -14.70
CA ALA A 144 8.55 -3.97 -14.09
C ALA A 144 8.00 -5.32 -14.61
N LYS A 145 8.15 -5.60 -15.92
CA LYS A 145 7.78 -6.91 -16.50
C LYS A 145 8.63 -8.03 -15.93
N GLY A 146 9.95 -7.88 -15.95
CA GLY A 146 10.87 -8.89 -15.42
C GLY A 146 10.61 -9.20 -13.94
N PHE A 147 10.27 -8.19 -13.12
CA PHE A 147 9.88 -8.41 -11.74
C PHE A 147 8.56 -9.19 -11.60
N ILE A 148 7.57 -8.90 -12.42
CA ILE A 148 6.30 -9.65 -12.45
C ILE A 148 6.55 -11.11 -12.88
N ASP A 149 7.36 -11.32 -13.90
CA ASP A 149 7.68 -12.66 -14.38
C ASP A 149 8.46 -13.46 -13.34
N TYR A 150 9.41 -12.83 -12.66
CA TYR A 150 10.10 -13.43 -11.52
C TYR A 150 9.13 -13.87 -10.40
N LEU A 151 8.16 -13.01 -10.04
CA LEU A 151 7.16 -13.36 -9.02
C LEU A 151 6.26 -14.52 -9.45
N LYS A 152 5.96 -14.67 -10.75
CA LYS A 152 5.09 -15.73 -11.28
C LYS A 152 5.81 -17.07 -11.41
N HIS A 153 7.07 -17.04 -11.83
CA HIS A 153 7.75 -18.24 -12.32
C HIS A 153 8.92 -18.68 -11.47
N ASP A 154 9.65 -17.76 -10.84
CA ASP A 154 10.92 -18.06 -10.17
C ASP A 154 10.83 -17.99 -8.66
N TYR A 155 10.10 -16.98 -8.13
CA TYR A 155 10.01 -16.77 -6.69
C TYR A 155 9.17 -17.84 -6.00
N VAL A 156 9.74 -18.45 -4.95
CA VAL A 156 9.06 -19.41 -4.10
C VAL A 156 8.98 -18.84 -2.67
N SER A 157 7.78 -18.83 -2.11
CA SER A 157 7.58 -18.32 -0.76
C SER A 157 8.26 -19.21 0.28
N TYR A 158 9.06 -18.61 1.16
CA TYR A 158 9.70 -19.33 2.28
C TYR A 158 8.67 -19.95 3.25
N LYS A 159 7.44 -19.44 3.27
CA LYS A 159 6.32 -20.03 4.02
C LYS A 159 5.65 -21.10 3.17
N GLY A 160 6.11 -22.35 3.29
CA GLY A 160 5.45 -23.50 2.69
C GLY A 160 5.92 -23.89 1.30
N ASN A 161 7.03 -23.35 0.80
CA ASN A 161 7.66 -23.72 -0.48
C ASN A 161 6.68 -23.73 -1.67
N LYS A 162 5.76 -22.75 -1.73
CA LYS A 162 4.71 -22.63 -2.75
C LYS A 162 4.90 -21.37 -3.59
N ARG A 163 4.52 -21.45 -4.85
CA ARG A 163 4.43 -20.29 -5.75
C ARG A 163 3.36 -19.31 -5.25
N LEU A 164 3.55 -18.03 -5.58
CA LEU A 164 2.61 -16.99 -5.17
C LEU A 164 1.31 -17.08 -5.97
N GLN A 165 0.20 -16.84 -5.30
CA GLN A 165 -1.08 -16.61 -5.97
C GLN A 165 -1.10 -15.25 -6.65
N ASN A 166 -1.86 -15.10 -7.75
CA ASN A 166 -2.00 -13.85 -8.47
C ASN A 166 -2.42 -12.68 -7.59
N SER A 167 -3.33 -12.89 -6.63
CA SER A 167 -3.75 -11.86 -5.67
C SER A 167 -2.57 -11.33 -4.83
N THR A 168 -1.65 -12.20 -4.43
CA THR A 168 -0.45 -11.84 -3.67
C THR A 168 0.53 -11.06 -4.56
N ILE A 169 0.73 -11.51 -5.81
CA ILE A 169 1.57 -10.80 -6.79
C ILE A 169 1.04 -9.39 -7.04
N VAL A 170 -0.28 -9.24 -7.25
CA VAL A 170 -0.94 -7.93 -7.39
C VAL A 170 -0.68 -7.05 -6.17
N GLY A 171 -0.71 -7.62 -4.96
CA GLY A 171 -0.37 -6.92 -3.72
C GLY A 171 1.05 -6.36 -3.74
N TYR A 172 2.06 -7.16 -4.10
CA TYR A 172 3.47 -6.72 -4.19
C TYR A 172 3.69 -5.67 -5.28
N VAL A 173 3.11 -5.87 -6.47
CA VAL A 173 3.15 -4.90 -7.58
C VAL A 173 2.54 -3.56 -7.15
N ARG A 174 1.41 -3.59 -6.45
CA ARG A 174 0.76 -2.38 -5.91
C ARG A 174 1.64 -1.68 -4.88
N THR A 175 2.21 -2.40 -3.92
CA THR A 175 3.12 -1.84 -2.90
C THR A 175 4.31 -1.18 -3.56
N PHE A 176 4.92 -1.84 -4.54
CA PHE A 176 6.05 -1.29 -5.28
C PHE A 176 5.66 -0.05 -6.08
N SER A 177 4.55 -0.09 -6.81
CA SER A 177 4.02 1.07 -7.55
C SER A 177 3.75 2.28 -6.64
N VAL A 178 3.24 2.05 -5.41
CA VAL A 178 3.03 3.12 -4.42
C VAL A 178 4.36 3.69 -3.93
N ALA A 179 5.37 2.87 -3.68
CA ALA A 179 6.70 3.32 -3.29
C ALA A 179 7.37 4.16 -4.40
N ILE A 180 7.22 3.79 -5.68
CA ILE A 180 7.68 4.59 -6.82
C ILE A 180 6.93 5.91 -6.93
N ASN A 181 5.60 5.92 -6.74
CA ASN A 181 4.82 7.17 -6.72
C ASN A 181 5.26 8.11 -5.58
N ALA A 182 5.68 7.56 -4.44
CA ALA A 182 6.25 8.36 -3.36
C ALA A 182 7.59 9.00 -3.77
N ALA A 183 8.43 8.28 -4.52
CA ALA A 183 9.66 8.82 -5.08
C ALA A 183 9.39 9.98 -6.05
N ILE A 184 8.39 9.84 -6.92
CA ILE A 184 7.97 10.91 -7.84
C ILE A 184 7.54 12.16 -7.06
N LYS A 185 6.76 11.98 -5.98
CA LYS A 185 6.36 13.09 -5.09
C LYS A 185 7.54 13.76 -4.39
N ASP A 186 8.60 13.01 -4.11
CA ASP A 186 9.85 13.53 -3.53
C ASP A 186 10.74 14.22 -4.58
N GLY A 187 10.28 14.33 -5.83
CA GLY A 187 10.96 15.03 -6.91
C GLY A 187 12.04 14.20 -7.63
N TYR A 188 11.98 12.87 -7.57
CA TYR A 188 12.77 12.01 -8.46
C TYR A 188 12.14 12.02 -9.86
N LYS A 189 12.95 12.27 -10.89
CA LYS A 189 12.49 12.32 -12.29
C LYS A 189 12.37 10.92 -12.88
N ILE A 190 11.34 10.20 -12.48
CA ILE A 190 11.01 8.86 -12.99
C ILE A 190 9.54 8.80 -13.41
N ILE A 191 9.23 7.93 -14.35
CA ILE A 191 7.85 7.56 -14.69
C ILE A 191 7.58 6.23 -13.99
N ASN A 192 6.42 6.09 -13.36
CA ASN A 192 6.08 4.83 -12.71
C ASN A 192 5.93 3.71 -13.76
N PRO A 193 6.84 2.72 -13.80
CA PRO A 193 6.87 1.73 -14.85
C PRO A 193 5.65 0.80 -14.87
N PHE A 194 5.03 0.59 -13.70
CA PHE A 194 3.82 -0.23 -13.59
C PHE A 194 2.59 0.43 -14.24
N LYS A 195 2.59 1.77 -14.42
CA LYS A 195 1.54 2.48 -15.16
C LYS A 195 1.69 2.35 -16.68
N LEU A 196 2.89 2.00 -17.16
CA LEU A 196 3.19 1.81 -18.58
C LEU A 196 2.83 0.41 -19.08
N LEU A 197 2.44 -0.50 -18.17
CA LEU A 197 2.02 -1.86 -18.52
C LEU A 197 0.64 -1.82 -19.16
N SER A 198 0.49 -2.53 -20.27
CA SER A 198 -0.79 -2.79 -20.93
C SER A 198 -1.65 -3.76 -20.09
N SER A 199 -2.92 -3.95 -20.45
CA SER A 199 -3.84 -4.83 -19.70
C SER A 199 -3.41 -6.28 -19.68
N ASP A 200 -2.81 -6.77 -20.77
CA ASP A 200 -2.28 -8.14 -20.93
C ASP A 200 -0.97 -8.36 -20.14
N GLU A 201 -0.16 -7.31 -19.98
CA GLU A 201 1.08 -7.35 -19.19
C GLU A 201 0.82 -7.28 -17.67
N LYS A 202 -0.33 -6.79 -17.25
CA LYS A 202 -0.71 -6.75 -15.83
C LYS A 202 -1.10 -8.11 -15.30
N VAL A 203 -0.83 -8.35 -14.04
CA VAL A 203 -1.34 -9.53 -13.35
C VAL A 203 -2.85 -9.36 -13.14
N LYS A 204 -3.65 -10.26 -13.73
CA LYS A 204 -5.09 -10.28 -13.51
C LYS A 204 -5.37 -10.70 -12.06
N GLN A 205 -6.15 -9.89 -11.37
CA GLN A 205 -6.65 -10.26 -10.05
C GLN A 205 -7.71 -11.34 -10.26
N PRO A 206 -7.63 -12.50 -9.59
CA PRO A 206 -8.67 -13.50 -9.69
C PRO A 206 -9.97 -12.95 -9.11
N ASP A 207 -11.08 -13.36 -9.70
CA ASP A 207 -12.39 -13.07 -9.14
C ASP A 207 -12.46 -13.63 -7.72
N SER A 208 -12.74 -12.79 -6.76
CA SER A 208 -12.85 -13.21 -5.37
C SER A 208 -14.21 -13.83 -5.12
N HIS A 209 -14.28 -15.15 -5.15
CA HIS A 209 -15.46 -15.84 -4.60
C HIS A 209 -15.46 -15.67 -3.08
N ARG A 210 -16.45 -14.96 -2.57
CA ARG A 210 -16.60 -14.75 -1.13
C ARG A 210 -17.61 -15.77 -0.62
N GLU A 211 -17.14 -16.72 0.17
CA GLU A 211 -18.00 -17.67 0.82
C GLU A 211 -18.85 -16.98 1.89
N TYR A 212 -20.10 -17.42 1.99
CA TYR A 212 -21.04 -17.07 3.05
C TYR A 212 -21.95 -18.26 3.34
N LEU A 213 -22.56 -18.30 4.51
CA LEU A 213 -23.53 -19.31 4.87
C LEU A 213 -24.91 -18.94 4.31
N SER A 214 -25.60 -19.92 3.70
CA SER A 214 -27.01 -19.79 3.44
C SER A 214 -27.78 -19.78 4.77
N GLN A 215 -29.06 -19.39 4.74
CA GLN A 215 -29.92 -19.45 5.93
C GLN A 215 -29.98 -20.88 6.50
N GLU A 216 -30.09 -21.89 5.64
CA GLU A 216 -30.14 -23.30 6.03
C GLU A 216 -28.82 -23.76 6.66
N GLU A 217 -27.68 -23.37 6.08
CA GLU A 217 -26.36 -23.68 6.65
C GLU A 217 -26.14 -22.99 8.01
N LEU A 218 -26.60 -21.74 8.15
CA LEU A 218 -26.52 -21.02 9.42
C LEU A 218 -27.38 -21.72 10.49
N LEU A 219 -28.58 -22.13 10.15
CA LEU A 219 -29.47 -22.89 11.07
C LEU A 219 -28.80 -24.22 11.48
N LYS A 220 -28.25 -24.98 10.53
CA LYS A 220 -27.50 -26.22 10.83
C LYS A 220 -26.34 -25.95 11.80
N LEU A 221 -25.59 -24.88 11.56
CA LEU A 221 -24.46 -24.51 12.41
C LEU A 221 -24.91 -24.16 13.84
N MET A 222 -26.05 -23.46 13.98
CA MET A 222 -26.61 -23.07 15.29
C MET A 222 -27.03 -24.26 16.15
N ILE A 223 -27.48 -25.35 15.54
CA ILE A 223 -27.89 -26.56 16.28
C ILE A 223 -26.75 -27.56 16.48
N THR A 224 -25.61 -27.37 15.81
CA THR A 224 -24.45 -28.24 15.95
C THR A 224 -23.55 -27.74 17.08
N PRO A 225 -23.23 -28.55 18.09
CA PRO A 225 -22.34 -28.13 19.18
C PRO A 225 -20.94 -27.73 18.66
N CYS A 226 -20.47 -26.56 19.04
CA CYS A 226 -19.09 -26.14 18.79
C CYS A 226 -18.21 -26.66 19.93
N ARG A 227 -17.05 -27.26 19.58
CA ARG A 227 -16.09 -27.76 20.58
C ARG A 227 -15.66 -26.70 21.59
N ARG A 228 -15.55 -25.44 21.13
CA ARG A 228 -15.27 -24.25 21.95
C ARG A 228 -16.47 -23.31 21.85
N ASP A 229 -17.26 -23.27 22.89
CA ASP A 229 -18.48 -22.47 22.97
C ASP A 229 -18.21 -20.97 22.81
N ASP A 230 -17.11 -20.46 23.36
CA ASP A 230 -16.67 -19.07 23.22
C ASP A 230 -16.46 -18.68 21.74
N ILE A 231 -15.82 -19.55 20.95
CA ILE A 231 -15.62 -19.33 19.51
C ILE A 231 -16.94 -19.42 18.75
N GLY A 232 -17.76 -20.44 19.07
CA GLY A 232 -19.06 -20.64 18.44
C GLY A 232 -19.98 -19.44 18.65
N LYS A 233 -20.13 -19.00 19.90
CA LYS A 233 -20.93 -17.80 20.26
C LYS A 233 -20.43 -16.55 19.55
N ALA A 234 -19.13 -16.28 19.57
CA ALA A 234 -18.56 -15.12 18.92
C ALA A 234 -18.75 -15.13 17.39
N TYR A 235 -18.65 -16.31 16.75
CA TYR A 235 -18.88 -16.47 15.32
C TYR A 235 -20.36 -16.23 14.95
N LEU A 236 -21.29 -16.84 15.69
CA LEU A 236 -22.73 -16.61 15.49
C LEU A 236 -23.11 -15.15 15.71
N PHE A 237 -22.57 -14.54 16.78
CA PHE A 237 -22.77 -13.11 17.03
C PHE A 237 -22.26 -12.27 15.84
N ALA A 238 -21.13 -12.63 15.24
CA ALA A 238 -20.62 -11.96 14.03
C ALA A 238 -21.55 -12.18 12.81
N CYS A 239 -22.24 -13.33 12.71
CA CYS A 239 -23.26 -13.59 11.67
C CYS A 239 -24.50 -12.68 11.82
N PHE A 240 -24.78 -12.20 13.03
CA PHE A 240 -25.94 -11.33 13.32
C PHE A 240 -25.62 -9.86 13.53
N SER A 241 -24.33 -9.50 13.68
CA SER A 241 -23.88 -8.12 13.87
C SER A 241 -23.02 -7.58 12.72
N GLY A 242 -22.45 -8.48 11.90
CA GLY A 242 -21.54 -8.11 10.83
C GLY A 242 -20.19 -7.57 11.31
N LEU A 243 -19.85 -7.63 12.60
CA LEU A 243 -18.58 -7.15 13.16
C LEU A 243 -17.39 -7.96 12.65
N ARG A 244 -16.24 -7.31 12.51
CA ARG A 244 -14.98 -8.00 12.21
C ARG A 244 -14.42 -8.68 13.46
N ILE A 245 -13.60 -9.70 13.30
CA ILE A 245 -12.94 -10.37 14.44
C ILE A 245 -12.17 -9.38 15.33
N SER A 246 -11.55 -8.35 14.75
CA SER A 246 -10.86 -7.31 15.53
C SER A 246 -11.82 -6.50 16.40
N ASP A 247 -13.02 -6.24 15.90
CA ASP A 247 -14.04 -5.48 16.59
C ASP A 247 -14.75 -6.36 17.65
N ILE A 248 -14.96 -7.65 17.36
CA ILE A 248 -15.45 -8.67 18.33
C ILE A 248 -14.48 -8.81 19.51
N ARG A 249 -13.17 -8.89 19.26
CA ARG A 249 -12.14 -8.95 20.34
C ARG A 249 -12.10 -7.71 21.20
N ALA A 250 -12.41 -6.54 20.64
CA ALA A 250 -12.40 -5.27 21.35
C ALA A 250 -13.75 -4.93 22.00
N LEU A 251 -14.80 -5.73 21.75
CA LEU A 251 -16.16 -5.47 22.21
C LEU A 251 -16.24 -5.70 23.72
N ARG A 252 -16.64 -4.66 24.46
CA ARG A 252 -16.87 -4.69 25.91
C ARG A 252 -18.34 -4.51 26.20
N TRP A 253 -18.78 -4.91 27.39
CA TRP A 253 -20.18 -4.80 27.79
C TRP A 253 -20.71 -3.35 27.80
N LYS A 254 -19.87 -2.37 28.12
CA LYS A 254 -20.22 -0.93 28.00
C LYS A 254 -20.55 -0.49 26.56
N ASN A 255 -20.10 -1.26 25.55
CA ASN A 255 -20.42 -0.98 24.17
C ASN A 255 -21.78 -1.54 23.73
N ILE A 256 -22.44 -2.36 24.55
CA ILE A 256 -23.79 -2.85 24.32
C ILE A 256 -24.75 -1.95 25.10
N ILE A 257 -25.46 -1.10 24.38
CA ILE A 257 -26.36 -0.10 24.92
C ILE A 257 -27.81 -0.40 24.54
N ALA A 258 -28.76 -0.09 25.40
CA ALA A 258 -30.18 -0.17 25.13
C ALA A 258 -30.75 1.25 24.97
N GLU A 259 -31.47 1.49 23.88
CA GLU A 259 -32.16 2.74 23.59
C GLU A 259 -33.54 2.41 23.02
N ASP A 260 -34.57 2.98 23.58
CA ASP A 260 -35.98 2.82 23.11
C ASP A 260 -36.40 1.34 22.89
N GLY A 261 -35.93 0.43 23.73
CA GLY A 261 -36.21 -0.99 23.65
C GLY A 261 -35.39 -1.77 22.64
N GLN A 262 -34.50 -1.12 21.92
CA GLN A 262 -33.60 -1.73 20.95
C GLN A 262 -32.15 -1.77 21.50
N PHE A 263 -31.44 -2.89 21.31
CA PHE A 263 -30.02 -3.00 21.63
C PHE A 263 -29.16 -2.58 20.47
N PHE A 264 -28.04 -1.91 20.79
CA PHE A 264 -27.03 -1.47 19.82
C PHE A 264 -25.63 -1.87 20.30
N ALA A 265 -24.77 -2.23 19.33
CA ALA A 265 -23.32 -2.24 19.55
C ALA A 265 -22.72 -0.90 19.07
N MET A 266 -22.11 -0.16 20.02
CA MET A 266 -21.48 1.15 19.74
C MET A 266 -19.99 1.07 20.02
N LEU A 267 -19.18 1.17 18.99
CA LEU A 267 -17.72 0.96 19.08
C LEU A 267 -16.94 1.76 18.03
N PHE A 268 -15.66 1.97 18.31
CA PHE A 268 -14.72 2.46 17.32
C PHE A 268 -14.07 1.29 16.58
N MET A 269 -14.34 1.18 15.28
CA MET A 269 -13.81 0.10 14.46
C MET A 269 -12.27 0.08 14.48
N GLN A 270 -11.67 -1.03 14.89
CA GLN A 270 -10.21 -1.18 15.00
C GLN A 270 -9.46 -0.90 13.69
N LYS A 271 -10.05 -1.27 12.54
CA LYS A 271 -9.42 -1.10 11.23
C LYS A 271 -9.46 0.34 10.70
N THR A 272 -10.52 1.10 10.98
CA THR A 272 -10.77 2.42 10.36
C THR A 272 -10.74 3.58 11.34
N GLY A 273 -10.79 3.31 12.65
CA GLY A 273 -10.88 4.31 13.72
C GLY A 273 -12.19 5.11 13.71
N LYS A 274 -13.20 4.69 12.92
CA LYS A 274 -14.50 5.37 12.86
C LYS A 274 -15.47 4.75 13.85
N GLU A 275 -16.31 5.59 14.41
CA GLU A 275 -17.44 5.16 15.21
C GLU A 275 -18.43 4.38 14.37
N LEU A 276 -18.99 3.34 14.96
CA LEU A 276 -20.00 2.49 14.35
C LEU A 276 -21.04 2.15 15.40
N LYS A 277 -22.30 2.47 15.12
CA LYS A 277 -23.46 2.08 15.91
C LYS A 277 -24.30 1.13 15.06
N ILE A 278 -24.50 -0.11 15.53
CA ILE A 278 -25.22 -1.15 14.81
C ILE A 278 -26.35 -1.65 15.69
N PRO A 279 -27.62 -1.68 15.21
CA PRO A 279 -28.70 -2.35 15.92
C PRO A 279 -28.42 -3.86 15.97
N LEU A 280 -28.65 -4.45 17.12
CA LEU A 280 -28.50 -5.89 17.36
C LEU A 280 -29.88 -6.54 17.35
N PRO A 281 -30.08 -7.61 16.54
CA PRO A 281 -31.32 -8.39 16.60
C PRO A 281 -31.37 -9.20 17.91
N ASP A 282 -32.57 -9.58 18.33
CA ASP A 282 -32.78 -10.40 19.54
C ASP A 282 -31.91 -11.66 19.54
N LYS A 283 -31.73 -12.28 18.39
CA LYS A 283 -30.87 -13.47 18.23
C LYS A 283 -29.41 -13.22 18.61
N ALA A 284 -28.88 -12.02 18.35
CA ALA A 284 -27.53 -11.64 18.79
C ALA A 284 -27.51 -11.49 20.34
N MET A 285 -28.59 -10.95 20.92
CA MET A 285 -28.69 -10.77 22.38
C MET A 285 -28.84 -12.10 23.11
N GLU A 286 -29.59 -13.07 22.55
CA GLU A 286 -29.68 -14.42 23.08
C GLU A 286 -28.31 -15.10 23.19
N ILE A 287 -27.42 -14.88 22.25
CA ILE A 287 -26.05 -15.46 22.22
C ILE A 287 -25.20 -14.92 23.39
N ILE A 288 -25.39 -13.64 23.76
CA ILE A 288 -24.67 -12.96 24.84
C ILE A 288 -25.53 -12.75 26.07
N SER A 289 -26.43 -13.68 26.38
CA SER A 289 -27.48 -13.58 27.39
C SER A 289 -27.00 -13.27 28.82
N ILE A 290 -25.73 -13.52 29.14
CA ILE A 290 -25.17 -13.25 30.47
C ILE A 290 -24.27 -12.01 30.37
N ARG A 291 -24.74 -10.88 30.95
CA ARG A 291 -23.97 -9.64 31.00
C ARG A 291 -22.90 -9.70 32.08
N GLY A 292 -21.64 -9.39 31.73
CA GLY A 292 -20.54 -9.14 32.65
C GLY A 292 -20.47 -7.66 33.09
N ASN A 293 -19.37 -7.29 33.77
CA ASN A 293 -19.11 -5.89 34.14
C ASN A 293 -18.85 -5.07 32.85
N ASP A 294 -19.08 -3.78 32.90
CA ASP A 294 -18.99 -2.87 31.76
C ASP A 294 -17.62 -2.90 31.06
N GLU A 295 -16.55 -3.06 31.82
CA GLU A 295 -15.17 -3.12 31.28
C GLU A 295 -14.74 -4.52 30.82
N ASP A 296 -15.53 -5.55 31.10
CA ASP A 296 -15.21 -6.91 30.67
C ASP A 296 -15.41 -7.07 29.15
N GLU A 297 -14.59 -7.93 28.53
CA GLU A 297 -14.77 -8.34 27.14
C GLU A 297 -16.05 -9.19 27.02
N VAL A 298 -16.86 -8.94 25.98
CA VAL A 298 -18.03 -9.78 25.68
C VAL A 298 -17.58 -11.17 25.22
N PHE A 299 -16.44 -11.26 24.50
CA PHE A 299 -15.87 -12.51 24.01
C PHE A 299 -14.37 -12.56 24.27
N SER A 300 -13.91 -13.56 25.03
CA SER A 300 -12.48 -13.84 25.21
C SER A 300 -12.02 -14.88 24.18
N LEU A 301 -11.49 -14.43 23.04
CA LEU A 301 -11.10 -15.31 21.93
C LEU A 301 -9.61 -15.67 21.96
N PRO A 302 -9.24 -16.93 21.70
CA PRO A 302 -7.86 -17.37 21.56
C PRO A 302 -7.21 -16.80 20.28
N THR A 303 -5.97 -17.22 19.99
CA THR A 303 -5.24 -16.81 18.79
C THR A 303 -5.97 -17.18 17.49
N ASN A 304 -5.73 -16.45 16.41
CA ASN A 304 -6.39 -16.71 15.13
C ASN A 304 -6.22 -18.15 14.61
N PRO A 305 -5.02 -18.79 14.68
CA PRO A 305 -4.90 -20.20 14.26
C PRO A 305 -5.82 -21.15 15.04
N THR A 306 -5.98 -20.92 16.35
CA THR A 306 -6.88 -21.73 17.19
C THR A 306 -8.35 -21.50 16.80
N VAL A 307 -8.72 -20.25 16.52
CA VAL A 307 -10.05 -19.90 16.04
C VAL A 307 -10.35 -20.59 14.71
N GLU A 308 -9.44 -20.49 13.74
CA GLU A 308 -9.60 -21.07 12.40
C GLU A 308 -9.72 -22.59 12.44
N ASP A 309 -8.88 -23.29 13.23
CA ASP A 309 -8.95 -24.76 13.40
C ASP A 309 -10.30 -25.19 14.00
N ASN A 310 -10.79 -24.47 15.03
CA ASN A 310 -12.09 -24.81 15.63
C ASN A 310 -13.26 -24.52 14.69
N LEU A 311 -13.27 -23.42 13.95
CA LEU A 311 -14.31 -23.11 12.96
C LEU A 311 -14.34 -24.15 11.83
N LYS A 312 -13.17 -24.62 11.37
CA LYS A 312 -13.08 -25.69 10.37
C LYS A 312 -13.74 -26.97 10.88
N LYS A 313 -13.36 -27.45 12.07
CA LYS A 313 -13.91 -28.65 12.69
C LYS A 313 -15.41 -28.54 12.95
N TRP A 314 -15.89 -27.36 13.31
CA TRP A 314 -17.29 -27.09 13.53
C TRP A 314 -18.10 -27.12 12.23
N ALA A 315 -17.57 -26.54 11.13
CA ALA A 315 -18.17 -26.64 9.80
C ALA A 315 -18.29 -28.11 9.34
N GLU A 316 -17.21 -28.89 9.51
CA GLU A 316 -17.19 -30.32 9.20
C GLU A 316 -18.26 -31.09 9.99
N ALA A 317 -18.38 -30.83 11.31
CA ALA A 317 -19.40 -31.45 12.16
C ALA A 317 -20.83 -31.07 11.77
N ALA A 318 -21.05 -29.85 11.27
CA ALA A 318 -22.35 -29.38 10.75
C ALA A 318 -22.64 -29.84 9.32
N GLY A 319 -21.75 -30.58 8.67
CA GLY A 319 -21.88 -31.00 7.28
C GLY A 319 -21.79 -29.84 6.28
N ILE A 320 -21.06 -28.78 6.61
CA ILE A 320 -20.88 -27.59 5.79
C ILE A 320 -19.54 -27.64 5.08
N ASN A 321 -19.55 -27.82 3.76
CA ASN A 321 -18.35 -27.85 2.94
C ASN A 321 -17.91 -26.42 2.51
N LYS A 322 -17.65 -25.55 3.50
CA LYS A 322 -17.16 -24.17 3.29
C LYS A 322 -16.08 -23.87 4.31
N HIS A 323 -15.11 -23.02 3.92
CA HIS A 323 -14.08 -22.56 4.82
C HIS A 323 -14.57 -21.40 5.69
N LEU A 324 -14.95 -21.70 6.94
CA LEU A 324 -15.47 -20.71 7.87
C LEU A 324 -14.35 -19.85 8.45
N THR A 325 -14.54 -18.54 8.40
CA THR A 325 -13.73 -17.51 9.01
C THR A 325 -14.64 -16.40 9.54
N PHE A 326 -14.18 -15.51 10.39
CA PHE A 326 -14.97 -14.33 10.78
C PHE A 326 -15.32 -13.40 9.60
N HIS A 327 -14.60 -13.52 8.48
CA HIS A 327 -14.98 -12.86 7.25
C HIS A 327 -16.20 -13.51 6.59
N THR A 328 -16.32 -14.86 6.64
CA THR A 328 -17.53 -15.54 6.16
C THR A 328 -18.74 -15.20 7.02
N ALA A 329 -18.60 -15.06 8.34
CA ALA A 329 -19.68 -14.60 9.21
C ALA A 329 -20.18 -13.21 8.78
N ARG A 330 -19.29 -12.27 8.55
CA ARG A 330 -19.63 -10.93 8.07
C ARG A 330 -20.24 -10.94 6.66
N HIS A 331 -19.78 -11.83 5.77
CA HIS A 331 -20.39 -12.03 4.46
C HIS A 331 -21.79 -12.61 4.58
N THR A 332 -22.00 -13.55 5.50
CA THR A 332 -23.31 -14.12 5.84
C THR A 332 -24.28 -13.03 6.29
N TYR A 333 -23.87 -12.17 7.22
CA TYR A 333 -24.68 -11.02 7.67
C TYR A 333 -25.11 -10.13 6.50
N ALA A 334 -24.14 -9.70 5.68
CA ALA A 334 -24.43 -8.84 4.55
C ALA A 334 -25.39 -9.48 3.54
N THR A 335 -25.16 -10.77 3.22
CA THR A 335 -25.97 -11.52 2.28
C THR A 335 -27.38 -11.75 2.83
N LEU A 336 -27.50 -12.09 4.12
CA LEU A 336 -28.78 -12.29 4.79
C LEU A 336 -29.61 -11.01 4.73
N LEU A 337 -29.09 -9.86 5.11
CA LEU A 337 -29.80 -8.58 5.04
C LEU A 337 -30.27 -8.24 3.62
N LEU A 338 -29.38 -8.42 2.62
CA LEU A 338 -29.74 -8.21 1.22
C LEU A 338 -30.84 -9.17 0.76
N THR A 339 -30.80 -10.44 1.16
CA THR A 339 -31.84 -11.43 0.84
C THR A 339 -33.16 -11.05 1.47
N LEU A 340 -33.16 -10.53 2.70
CA LEU A 340 -34.36 -10.10 3.42
C LEU A 340 -34.93 -8.74 2.95
N GLY A 341 -34.28 -8.06 2.01
CA GLY A 341 -34.88 -6.85 1.43
C GLY A 341 -34.13 -5.57 1.70
N THR A 342 -33.16 -5.56 2.58
CA THR A 342 -32.37 -4.36 2.89
C THR A 342 -31.58 -3.90 1.65
N ASP A 343 -31.57 -2.60 1.38
CA ASP A 343 -30.83 -2.03 0.27
C ASP A 343 -29.30 -2.05 0.50
N LEU A 344 -28.53 -1.99 -0.59
CA LEU A 344 -27.08 -2.11 -0.56
C LEU A 344 -26.39 -0.98 0.24
N TYR A 345 -26.97 0.24 0.19
CA TYR A 345 -26.41 1.38 0.90
C TYR A 345 -26.53 1.21 2.41
N THR A 346 -27.73 0.82 2.88
CA THR A 346 -27.98 0.52 4.31
C THR A 346 -27.07 -0.60 4.80
N VAL A 347 -26.94 -1.71 4.07
CA VAL A 347 -25.99 -2.78 4.41
C VAL A 347 -24.55 -2.28 4.46
N SER A 348 -24.16 -1.41 3.52
CA SER A 348 -22.83 -0.79 3.53
C SER A 348 -22.58 0.03 4.79
N LYS A 349 -23.57 0.79 5.26
CA LYS A 349 -23.50 1.57 6.51
C LYS A 349 -23.43 0.67 7.73
N MET A 350 -24.27 -0.36 7.81
CA MET A 350 -24.26 -1.33 8.91
C MET A 350 -22.94 -2.09 9.01
N LEU A 351 -22.28 -2.35 7.88
CA LEU A 351 -20.93 -2.91 7.84
C LEU A 351 -19.82 -1.88 8.14
N GLY A 352 -20.12 -0.60 8.25
CA GLY A 352 -19.13 0.46 8.43
C GLY A 352 -18.16 0.59 7.26
N HIS A 353 -18.62 0.35 6.02
CA HIS A 353 -17.81 0.58 4.83
C HIS A 353 -17.73 2.07 4.51
N THR A 354 -16.53 2.59 4.28
CA THR A 354 -16.32 3.98 3.85
C THR A 354 -16.71 4.23 2.39
N ASN A 355 -16.71 3.16 1.59
CA ASN A 355 -17.08 3.18 0.17
C ASN A 355 -18.07 2.06 -0.12
N VAL A 356 -19.22 2.40 -0.67
CA VAL A 356 -20.29 1.46 -1.04
C VAL A 356 -19.79 0.42 -2.06
N ALA A 357 -18.82 0.78 -2.92
CA ALA A 357 -18.20 -0.16 -3.85
C ALA A 357 -17.62 -1.41 -3.16
N THR A 358 -17.24 -1.31 -1.88
CA THR A 358 -16.80 -2.48 -1.10
C THR A 358 -17.94 -3.48 -0.85
N THR A 359 -19.18 -3.01 -0.86
CA THR A 359 -20.39 -3.83 -0.66
C THR A 359 -20.90 -4.41 -1.98
N GLN A 360 -20.48 -3.88 -3.13
CA GLN A 360 -20.86 -4.38 -4.46
C GLN A 360 -20.42 -5.83 -4.73
N ILE A 361 -19.48 -6.36 -3.93
CA ILE A 361 -19.11 -7.80 -3.99
C ILE A 361 -20.32 -8.71 -3.72
N TYR A 362 -21.36 -8.20 -3.05
CA TYR A 362 -22.61 -8.92 -2.82
C TYR A 362 -23.66 -8.67 -3.91
N ALA A 363 -23.33 -7.97 -5.00
CA ALA A 363 -24.27 -7.60 -6.06
C ALA A 363 -24.96 -8.81 -6.71
N LYS A 364 -24.29 -9.97 -6.75
CA LYS A 364 -24.91 -11.22 -7.26
C LYS A 364 -26.18 -11.63 -6.48
N VAL A 365 -26.26 -11.30 -5.19
CA VAL A 365 -27.48 -11.53 -4.39
C VAL A 365 -28.57 -10.55 -4.79
N VAL A 366 -28.19 -9.33 -5.18
CA VAL A 366 -29.12 -8.29 -5.66
C VAL A 366 -29.69 -8.65 -7.03
N ASP A 367 -28.95 -9.39 -7.87
CA ASP A 367 -29.42 -9.81 -9.20
C ASP A 367 -30.67 -10.73 -9.15
N LYS A 368 -30.75 -11.59 -8.13
CA LYS A 368 -31.97 -12.37 -7.91
C LYS A 368 -33.19 -11.48 -7.66
N LYS A 369 -33.00 -10.37 -6.94
CA LYS A 369 -34.07 -9.41 -6.66
C LYS A 369 -34.50 -8.57 -7.87
N LYS A 370 -33.69 -8.48 -8.92
CA LYS A 370 -34.15 -7.83 -10.17
C LYS A 370 -35.32 -8.58 -10.79
N VAL A 371 -35.31 -9.90 -10.72
CA VAL A 371 -36.40 -10.73 -11.18
C VAL A 371 -37.64 -10.51 -10.28
N ASP A 372 -37.44 -10.50 -8.95
CA ASP A 372 -38.51 -10.27 -7.99
C ASP A 372 -39.14 -8.88 -8.18
N ALA A 373 -38.30 -7.84 -8.40
CA ALA A 373 -38.78 -6.48 -8.65
C ALA A 373 -39.60 -6.36 -9.97
N VAL A 374 -39.18 -7.07 -11.03
CA VAL A 374 -39.98 -7.12 -12.28
C VAL A 374 -41.31 -7.83 -12.06
N ASN A 375 -41.31 -8.91 -11.27
CA ASN A 375 -42.55 -9.61 -10.94
C ASN A 375 -43.51 -8.72 -10.15
N LEU A 376 -43.02 -7.89 -9.20
CA LEU A 376 -43.87 -6.91 -8.51
C LEU A 376 -44.54 -5.93 -9.48
N VAL A 377 -43.87 -5.50 -10.54
CA VAL A 377 -44.44 -4.65 -11.58
C VAL A 377 -45.54 -5.42 -12.33
N ASN A 378 -45.29 -6.70 -12.69
CA ASN A 378 -46.31 -7.55 -13.35
C ASN A 378 -47.54 -7.73 -12.47
N ASP A 379 -47.39 -7.92 -11.16
CA ASP A 379 -48.47 -8.08 -10.20
C ASP A 379 -49.37 -6.84 -10.09
N VAL A 380 -48.82 -5.65 -10.33
CA VAL A 380 -49.57 -4.38 -10.32
C VAL A 380 -50.39 -4.20 -11.61
N PHE A 381 -49.84 -4.60 -12.77
CA PHE A 381 -50.46 -4.32 -14.08
C PHE A 381 -51.21 -5.51 -14.69
N ASN A 382 -51.11 -6.70 -14.12
CA ASN A 382 -51.87 -7.89 -14.55
C ASN A 382 -53.11 -8.18 -13.67
N LYS A 383 -53.54 -7.21 -12.84
CA LYS A 383 -54.80 -7.28 -12.07
C LYS A 383 -56.00 -6.75 -12.84
#